data_5be5f81ec59385beb7b47fce30720d12
#
_entry.id   5be5f81ec59385beb7b47fce30720d12
#
_cell.length_a   1.000
_cell.length_b   1.000
_cell.length_c   1.000
_cell.angle_alpha   90.00
_cell.angle_beta   90.00
_cell.angle_gamma   90.00
#
_symmetry.space_group_name_H-M   'P 1'
#
loop_
_entity.id
_entity.type
_entity.pdbx_description
1 polymer ?
#
loop_
_entity_poly.entity_id
_entity_poly.type
_entity_poly.pdbx_seq_one_letter_code
_entity_poly.pdbx_strand_id
1 'polypeptide(L)'
;MSLRTRSIVSALMALSVMTGAPFAPVNAAEGEEETGGSASNKTLDLSNLVVPVELDGKLVNYLFVSVVITINDGYDHWSYRENAHVLRDLILKETHRRTVGVEGRPMELDEDKLRAAIKRVFEAQAGADSIKSIEILSSDSQK
;
A
#
# COMPACT_ATOMS: atom_id res chain seq x y z
N MET A 1 12.47 46.84 37.63
CA MET A 1 12.06 46.74 39.02
C MET A 1 11.60 45.32 39.26
N SER A 2 12.49 44.61 39.86
CA SER A 2 12.43 44.12 41.25
C SER A 2 11.72 42.76 41.33
N LEU A 3 12.49 41.68 41.41
CA LEU A 3 12.99 40.98 42.61
C LEU A 3 11.85 40.18 43.28
N ARG A 4 11.99 38.99 43.61
CA ARG A 4 12.86 38.08 44.38
C ARG A 4 12.09 36.78 44.63
N THR A 5 12.68 35.64 44.41
CA THR A 5 13.58 34.86 45.29
C THR A 5 12.88 33.97 46.32
N ARG A 6 13.41 32.75 46.33
CA ARG A 6 13.72 31.81 47.47
C ARG A 6 12.78 30.61 47.56
N SER A 7 13.31 29.45 47.26
CA SER A 7 14.23 28.59 48.05
C SER A 7 13.61 27.92 49.25
N ILE A 8 13.88 26.67 49.34
CA ILE A 8 14.46 25.86 50.44
C ILE A 8 13.64 24.58 50.63
N VAL A 9 14.18 23.39 50.23
CA VAL A 9 14.97 22.43 51.02
C VAL A 9 14.22 21.67 52.10
N SER A 10 14.23 20.39 52.01
CA SER A 10 14.60 19.35 53.00
C SER A 10 13.92 18.03 52.58
N ALA A 11 14.60 17.00 52.18
CA ALA A 11 15.41 16.01 52.87
C ALA A 11 14.62 15.31 54.02
N LEU A 12 14.36 14.02 53.86
CA LEU A 12 14.86 12.96 54.73
C LEU A 12 14.29 11.58 54.38
N MET A 13 15.16 10.69 54.09
CA MET A 13 15.28 9.28 54.46
C MET A 13 14.05 8.50 54.93
N ALA A 14 13.78 7.40 54.29
CA ALA A 14 13.60 6.10 54.98
C ALA A 14 13.94 4.93 54.10
N LEU A 15 14.95 4.24 54.52
CA LEU A 15 15.46 2.96 54.06
C LEU A 15 14.47 1.85 54.43
N SER A 16 14.00 1.08 53.48
CA SER A 16 13.39 -0.21 53.76
C SER A 16 13.85 -1.22 52.71
N VAL A 17 14.78 -2.01 53.13
CA VAL A 17 15.22 -3.27 52.49
C VAL A 17 14.13 -4.30 52.71
N MET A 18 13.55 -4.85 51.64
CA MET A 18 12.95 -6.18 51.68
C MET A 18 13.28 -6.92 50.36
N THR A 19 14.07 -7.93 50.61
CA THR A 19 14.40 -9.08 49.74
C THR A 19 13.15 -9.79 49.26
N GLY A 20 13.04 -10.04 47.97
CA GLY A 20 12.02 -10.92 47.39
C GLY A 20 12.24 -11.19 45.93
N ALA A 21 12.83 -12.37 45.65
CA ALA A 21 12.78 -13.22 44.49
C ALA A 21 12.86 -12.64 43.05
N PRO A 22 13.69 -13.20 42.20
CA PRO A 22 13.79 -12.79 40.80
C PRO A 22 12.63 -13.41 40.01
N PHE A 23 11.65 -12.65 39.70
CA PHE A 23 10.81 -12.92 38.54
C PHE A 23 11.56 -12.49 37.33
N ALA A 24 12.00 -13.44 36.52
CA ALA A 24 12.49 -13.18 35.19
C ALA A 24 11.43 -12.38 34.41
N PRO A 25 11.80 -11.27 33.77
CA PRO A 25 10.91 -10.69 32.80
C PRO A 25 10.80 -11.68 31.65
N VAL A 26 9.61 -12.21 31.45
CA VAL A 26 9.22 -12.76 30.17
C VAL A 26 9.49 -11.64 29.15
N ASN A 27 10.43 -11.88 28.24
CA ASN A 27 10.57 -11.09 27.05
C ASN A 27 9.21 -11.04 26.36
N ALA A 28 8.48 -9.97 26.61
CA ALA A 28 7.45 -9.56 25.70
C ALA A 28 8.16 -9.31 24.38
N ALA A 29 7.71 -10.03 23.37
CA ALA A 29 8.14 -9.88 22.01
C ALA A 29 8.31 -8.40 21.69
N GLU A 30 9.50 -8.06 21.22
CA GLU A 30 9.74 -6.82 20.49
C GLU A 30 8.67 -6.76 19.40
N GLY A 31 7.68 -5.92 19.64
CA GLY A 31 6.85 -5.44 18.57
C GLY A 31 7.79 -4.75 17.61
N GLU A 32 7.90 -5.30 16.43
CA GLU A 32 8.49 -4.62 15.31
C GLU A 32 7.83 -3.25 15.25
N GLU A 33 8.61 -2.22 15.59
CA GLU A 33 8.25 -0.86 15.26
C GLU A 33 8.17 -0.82 13.73
N GLU A 34 6.95 -0.98 13.22
CA GLU A 34 6.64 -0.53 11.88
C GLU A 34 6.95 0.97 11.86
N THR A 35 8.12 1.30 11.36
CA THR A 35 8.43 2.62 10.84
C THR A 35 7.60 2.83 9.57
N GLY A 36 6.30 2.68 9.72
CA GLY A 36 5.28 3.04 8.76
C GLY A 36 5.10 4.54 8.82
N GLY A 37 5.95 5.26 8.12
CA GLY A 37 5.71 6.67 7.88
C GLY A 37 4.28 6.85 7.37
N SER A 38 3.64 7.92 7.75
CA SER A 38 2.29 8.42 7.44
C SER A 38 1.88 8.39 5.94
N ALA A 39 2.64 7.72 5.09
CA ALA A 39 2.39 7.52 3.67
C ALA A 39 1.38 6.40 3.37
N SER A 40 1.10 5.50 4.31
CA SER A 40 0.30 4.30 4.05
C SER A 40 -1.19 4.56 3.89
N ASN A 41 -1.69 5.72 4.31
CA ASN A 41 -3.13 5.97 4.36
C ASN A 41 -3.77 6.31 3.00
N LYS A 42 -2.97 6.65 1.99
CA LYS A 42 -3.44 7.06 0.66
C LYS A 42 -3.15 6.02 -0.41
N THR A 43 -2.86 4.80 -0.01
CA THR A 43 -2.63 3.70 -0.93
C THR A 43 -3.87 2.84 -1.12
N LEU A 44 -4.03 2.36 -2.33
CA LEU A 44 -5.02 1.37 -2.71
C LEU A 44 -4.29 0.11 -3.16
N ASP A 45 -4.51 -0.98 -2.46
CA ASP A 45 -4.01 -2.30 -2.81
C ASP A 45 -5.03 -3.01 -3.70
N LEU A 46 -4.60 -3.40 -4.89
CA LEU A 46 -5.36 -4.19 -5.84
C LEU A 46 -4.63 -5.49 -6.11
N SER A 47 -4.77 -6.44 -5.21
CA SER A 47 -4.23 -7.79 -5.33
C SER A 47 -5.07 -8.63 -6.29
N ASN A 48 -4.41 -9.55 -7.00
CA ASN A 48 -5.07 -10.50 -7.90
C ASN A 48 -5.91 -9.85 -9.01
N LEU A 49 -5.40 -8.79 -9.62
CA LEU A 49 -5.96 -8.28 -10.86
C LEU A 49 -5.84 -9.35 -11.93
N VAL A 50 -6.94 -9.69 -12.55
CA VAL A 50 -6.95 -10.61 -13.70
C VAL A 50 -6.70 -9.81 -14.97
N VAL A 51 -5.63 -10.14 -15.68
CA VAL A 51 -5.22 -9.44 -16.90
C VAL A 51 -5.18 -10.44 -18.05
N PRO A 52 -6.06 -10.34 -19.05
CA PRO A 52 -6.06 -11.21 -20.20
C PRO A 52 -4.89 -10.92 -21.12
N VAL A 53 -4.28 -11.95 -21.64
CA VAL A 53 -3.22 -11.86 -22.64
C VAL A 53 -3.70 -12.49 -23.94
N GLU A 54 -3.64 -11.72 -25.01
CA GLU A 54 -4.03 -12.14 -26.34
C GLU A 54 -2.79 -12.26 -27.25
N LEU A 55 -2.79 -13.28 -28.08
CA LEU A 55 -1.83 -13.46 -29.16
C LEU A 55 -2.63 -13.65 -30.46
N ASP A 56 -2.35 -12.85 -31.47
CA ASP A 56 -3.05 -12.85 -32.76
C ASP A 56 -4.59 -12.74 -32.64
N GLY A 57 -5.04 -11.90 -31.68
CA GLY A 57 -6.46 -11.68 -31.42
C GLY A 57 -7.18 -12.84 -30.72
N LYS A 58 -6.43 -13.81 -30.20
CA LYS A 58 -6.97 -14.93 -29.41
C LYS A 58 -6.45 -14.87 -28.00
N LEU A 59 -7.35 -15.05 -27.04
CA LEU A 59 -6.99 -15.18 -25.65
C LEU A 59 -6.16 -16.45 -25.45
N VAL A 60 -4.93 -16.29 -24.96
CA VAL A 60 -3.98 -17.41 -24.77
C VAL A 60 -3.63 -17.62 -23.30
N ASN A 61 -3.76 -16.62 -22.47
CA ASN A 61 -3.41 -16.71 -21.05
C ASN A 61 -4.10 -15.63 -20.20
N TYR A 62 -4.05 -15.80 -18.88
CA TYR A 62 -4.35 -14.78 -17.88
C TYR A 62 -3.14 -14.58 -16.99
N LEU A 63 -2.84 -13.33 -16.71
CA LEU A 63 -1.87 -12.95 -15.70
C LEU A 63 -2.62 -12.48 -14.45
N PHE A 64 -2.11 -12.88 -13.29
CA PHE A 64 -2.58 -12.40 -12.00
C PHE A 64 -1.56 -11.40 -11.46
N VAL A 65 -1.99 -10.15 -11.33
CA VAL A 65 -1.08 -9.06 -11.00
C VAL A 65 -1.51 -8.40 -9.72
N SER A 66 -0.56 -8.10 -8.84
CA SER A 66 -0.80 -7.31 -7.64
C SER A 66 -0.14 -5.95 -7.79
N VAL A 67 -0.93 -4.90 -7.56
CA VAL A 67 -0.45 -3.52 -7.66
C VAL A 67 -0.83 -2.71 -6.43
N VAL A 68 0.01 -1.77 -6.08
CA VAL A 68 -0.28 -0.72 -5.10
C VAL A 68 -0.33 0.62 -5.82
N ILE A 69 -1.42 1.33 -5.65
CA ILE A 69 -1.65 2.63 -6.26
C ILE A 69 -1.64 3.68 -5.16
N THR A 70 -0.76 4.65 -5.25
CA THR A 70 -0.74 5.82 -4.37
C THR A 70 -1.60 6.91 -4.99
N ILE A 71 -2.57 7.39 -4.23
CA ILE A 71 -3.50 8.44 -4.63
C ILE A 71 -2.92 9.80 -4.28
N ASN A 72 -3.07 10.77 -5.16
CA ASN A 72 -2.64 12.15 -4.93
C ASN A 72 -3.46 12.85 -3.84
N ASP A 73 -2.85 13.86 -3.24
CA ASP A 73 -3.53 14.73 -2.30
C ASP A 73 -4.71 15.43 -2.98
N GLY A 74 -5.80 15.57 -2.22
CA GLY A 74 -7.04 16.19 -2.73
C GLY A 74 -8.04 15.22 -3.35
N TYR A 75 -7.68 13.95 -3.50
CA TYR A 75 -8.59 12.89 -3.97
C TYR A 75 -9.05 11.98 -2.83
N ASP A 76 -10.27 11.51 -2.92
CA ASP A 76 -10.88 10.65 -1.89
C ASP A 76 -10.44 9.19 -2.04
N HIS A 77 -9.36 8.83 -1.37
CA HIS A 77 -8.81 7.47 -1.38
C HIS A 77 -9.74 6.43 -0.73
N TRP A 78 -10.62 6.84 0.18
CA TRP A 78 -11.60 5.96 0.81
C TRP A 78 -12.64 5.49 -0.19
N SER A 79 -13.15 6.40 -1.01
CA SER A 79 -14.08 6.07 -2.09
C SER A 79 -13.47 5.04 -3.06
N TYR A 80 -12.19 5.14 -3.38
CA TYR A 80 -11.52 4.13 -4.21
C TYR A 80 -11.43 2.77 -3.53
N ARG A 81 -11.18 2.71 -2.22
CA ARG A 81 -11.15 1.45 -1.48
C ARG A 81 -12.51 0.79 -1.43
N GLU A 82 -13.56 1.54 -1.14
CA GLU A 82 -14.94 1.04 -1.15
C GLU A 82 -15.35 0.51 -2.51
N ASN A 83 -14.90 1.16 -3.58
CA ASN A 83 -15.22 0.80 -4.96
C ASN A 83 -14.11 -0.03 -5.65
N ALA A 84 -13.20 -0.66 -4.89
CA ALA A 84 -12.09 -1.42 -5.44
C ALA A 84 -12.54 -2.53 -6.41
N HIS A 85 -13.70 -3.15 -6.17
CA HIS A 85 -14.28 -4.15 -7.06
C HIS A 85 -14.67 -3.58 -8.42
N VAL A 86 -15.22 -2.35 -8.44
CA VAL A 86 -15.54 -1.65 -9.70
C VAL A 86 -14.28 -1.30 -10.46
N LEU A 87 -13.24 -0.83 -9.76
CA LEU A 87 -11.95 -0.51 -10.37
C LEU A 87 -11.30 -1.75 -10.99
N ARG A 88 -11.35 -2.90 -10.32
CA ARG A 88 -10.86 -4.18 -10.88
C ARG A 88 -11.59 -4.55 -12.17
N ASP A 89 -12.91 -4.43 -12.20
CA ASP A 89 -13.71 -4.71 -13.41
C ASP A 89 -13.38 -3.74 -14.55
N LEU A 90 -13.21 -2.47 -14.26
CA LEU A 90 -12.81 -1.47 -15.26
C LEU A 90 -11.41 -1.70 -15.80
N ILE A 91 -10.45 -2.09 -14.95
CA ILE A 91 -9.09 -2.42 -15.37
C ILE A 91 -9.12 -3.68 -16.24
N LEU A 92 -9.86 -4.72 -15.84
CA LEU A 92 -10.04 -5.93 -16.66
C LEU A 92 -10.59 -5.59 -18.05
N LYS A 93 -11.62 -4.77 -18.13
CA LYS A 93 -12.21 -4.33 -19.42
C LYS A 93 -11.22 -3.53 -20.26
N GLU A 94 -10.45 -2.65 -19.65
CA GLU A 94 -9.46 -1.85 -20.37
C GLU A 94 -8.30 -2.70 -20.88
N THR A 95 -7.82 -3.65 -20.08
CA THR A 95 -6.74 -4.57 -20.47
C THR A 95 -7.19 -5.62 -21.50
N HIS A 96 -8.48 -5.91 -21.56
CA HIS A 96 -9.07 -6.72 -22.63
C HIS A 96 -9.17 -5.98 -23.96
N ARG A 97 -9.41 -4.68 -23.93
CA ARG A 97 -9.42 -3.84 -25.13
C ARG A 97 -8.02 -3.58 -25.69
N ARG A 98 -7.04 -3.51 -24.81
CA ARG A 98 -5.66 -3.17 -25.14
C ARG A 98 -4.74 -4.14 -24.44
N THR A 99 -4.30 -5.16 -25.15
CA THR A 99 -3.42 -6.17 -24.58
C THR A 99 -2.22 -5.55 -23.85
N VAL A 100 -1.92 -6.07 -22.68
CA VAL A 100 -0.79 -5.66 -21.84
C VAL A 100 0.28 -6.73 -21.72
N GLY A 101 0.17 -7.81 -22.49
CA GLY A 101 1.24 -8.80 -22.65
C GLY A 101 2.38 -8.26 -23.51
N VAL A 102 3.58 -8.80 -23.30
CA VAL A 102 4.71 -8.58 -24.21
C VAL A 102 4.44 -9.32 -25.49
N GLU A 103 4.64 -8.64 -26.64
CA GLU A 103 4.41 -9.21 -27.95
C GLU A 103 5.25 -10.49 -28.14
N GLY A 104 4.59 -11.58 -28.55
CA GLY A 104 5.23 -12.89 -28.74
C GLY A 104 5.61 -13.63 -27.45
N ARG A 105 5.35 -13.06 -26.27
CA ARG A 105 5.66 -13.67 -24.97
C ARG A 105 4.45 -13.65 -24.04
N PRO A 106 3.48 -14.55 -24.21
CA PRO A 106 2.19 -14.49 -23.51
C PRO A 106 2.27 -14.77 -22.00
N MET A 107 3.44 -15.12 -21.48
CA MET A 107 3.68 -15.34 -20.05
C MET A 107 4.28 -14.11 -19.37
N GLU A 108 4.59 -13.06 -20.13
CA GLU A 108 5.24 -11.86 -19.63
C GLU A 108 4.30 -10.65 -19.70
N LEU A 109 4.29 -9.88 -18.62
CA LEU A 109 3.57 -8.63 -18.50
C LEU A 109 4.42 -7.48 -19.04
N ASP A 110 3.83 -6.66 -19.90
CA ASP A 110 4.35 -5.34 -20.22
C ASP A 110 3.84 -4.34 -19.15
N GLU A 111 4.68 -4.08 -18.16
CA GLU A 111 4.32 -3.24 -17.02
C GLU A 111 3.92 -1.82 -17.42
N ASP A 112 4.56 -1.25 -18.44
CA ASP A 112 4.25 0.12 -18.87
C ASP A 112 2.87 0.20 -19.53
N LYS A 113 2.50 -0.81 -20.29
CA LYS A 113 1.14 -0.92 -20.83
C LYS A 113 0.10 -1.09 -19.73
N LEU A 114 0.40 -1.88 -18.71
CA LEU A 114 -0.51 -2.03 -17.57
C LEU A 114 -0.64 -0.73 -16.78
N ARG A 115 0.46 -0.04 -16.47
CA ARG A 115 0.42 1.28 -15.81
C ARG A 115 -0.40 2.28 -16.61
N ALA A 116 -0.24 2.29 -17.93
CA ALA A 116 -1.02 3.16 -18.81
C ALA A 116 -2.51 2.80 -18.82
N ALA A 117 -2.86 1.51 -18.77
CA ALA A 117 -4.25 1.06 -18.67
C ALA A 117 -4.89 1.49 -17.34
N ILE A 118 -4.20 1.29 -16.23
CA ILE A 118 -4.66 1.72 -14.90
C ILE A 118 -4.86 3.24 -14.87
N LYS A 119 -3.90 4.02 -15.36
CA LYS A 119 -4.04 5.49 -15.44
C LYS A 119 -5.28 5.91 -16.20
N ARG A 120 -5.54 5.34 -17.38
CA ARG A 120 -6.75 5.66 -18.15
C ARG A 120 -8.05 5.39 -17.40
N VAL A 121 -8.11 4.28 -16.66
CA VAL A 121 -9.28 3.96 -15.83
C VAL A 121 -9.49 5.01 -14.75
N PHE A 122 -8.44 5.39 -14.04
CA PHE A 122 -8.53 6.40 -12.97
C PHE A 122 -8.82 7.80 -13.51
N GLU A 123 -8.21 8.20 -14.62
CA GLU A 123 -8.51 9.47 -15.30
C GLU A 123 -9.98 9.58 -15.68
N ALA A 124 -10.56 8.49 -16.17
CA ALA A 124 -11.98 8.46 -16.54
C ALA A 124 -12.92 8.53 -15.32
N GLN A 125 -12.49 8.06 -14.15
CA GLN A 125 -13.31 8.05 -12.93
C GLN A 125 -13.16 9.30 -12.08
N ALA A 126 -11.96 9.90 -12.03
CA ALA A 126 -11.63 10.91 -11.05
C ALA A 126 -10.85 12.12 -11.60
N GLY A 127 -10.41 12.08 -12.83
CA GLY A 127 -9.59 13.12 -13.45
C GLY A 127 -8.11 12.78 -13.53
N ALA A 128 -7.39 13.56 -14.35
CA ALA A 128 -6.06 13.24 -14.84
C ALA A 128 -4.98 13.08 -13.76
N ASP A 129 -5.09 13.75 -12.65
CA ASP A 129 -4.02 13.80 -11.64
C ASP A 129 -4.35 13.00 -10.36
N SER A 130 -5.26 12.02 -10.45
CA SER A 130 -5.68 11.25 -9.28
C SER A 130 -4.61 10.30 -8.74
N ILE A 131 -3.69 9.84 -9.58
CA ILE A 131 -2.63 8.89 -9.23
C ILE A 131 -1.29 9.60 -9.07
N LYS A 132 -0.63 9.34 -7.93
CA LYS A 132 0.76 9.74 -7.68
C LYS A 132 1.76 8.71 -8.22
N SER A 133 1.54 7.43 -7.92
CA SER A 133 2.40 6.33 -8.38
C SER A 133 1.64 5.01 -8.49
N ILE A 134 2.14 4.12 -9.33
CA ILE A 134 1.67 2.75 -9.47
C ILE A 134 2.88 1.84 -9.30
N GLU A 135 2.84 0.96 -8.32
CA GLU A 135 3.84 -0.05 -8.05
C GLU A 135 3.28 -1.43 -8.35
N ILE A 136 3.98 -2.21 -9.16
CA ILE A 136 3.62 -3.59 -9.50
C ILE A 136 4.44 -4.49 -8.60
N LEU A 137 3.77 -5.24 -7.72
CA LEU A 137 4.41 -6.09 -6.71
C LEU A 137 4.71 -7.48 -7.25
N SER A 138 3.79 -8.04 -8.02
CA SER A 138 3.93 -9.38 -8.59
C SER A 138 3.13 -9.52 -9.87
N SER A 139 3.56 -10.45 -10.71
CA SER A 139 2.86 -10.89 -11.91
C SER A 139 3.07 -12.39 -12.08
N ASP A 140 2.00 -13.14 -11.95
CA ASP A 140 1.98 -14.59 -12.06
C ASP A 140 1.12 -15.02 -13.25
N SER A 141 1.58 -16.01 -14.00
CA SER A 141 0.81 -16.58 -15.12
C SER A 141 0.02 -17.80 -14.67
N GLN A 142 -1.14 -18.00 -15.26
CA GLN A 142 -1.84 -19.28 -15.14
C GLN A 142 -1.05 -20.35 -15.93
N LYS A 143 -0.60 -21.39 -15.23
CA LYS A 143 0.05 -22.54 -15.84
C LYS A 143 -0.98 -23.51 -16.40
#